data_1bf4a895da0970fa6a0daf01c9d21767
#
_entry.id   1bf4a895da0970fa6a0daf01c9d21767
#
_cell.length_a   1.000
_cell.length_b   1.000
_cell.length_c   1.000
_cell.angle_alpha   90.00
_cell.angle_beta   90.00
_cell.angle_gamma   90.00
#
_symmetry.space_group_name_H-M   'P 1'
#
loop_
_entity.id
_entity.type
_entity.pdbx_description
1 polymer ?
#
loop_
_entity_poly.entity_id
_entity_poly.type
_entity_poly.pdbx_seq_one_letter_code
_entity_poly.pdbx_strand_id
1 'polypeptide(L)'
;MKLFKKFLMSVCLFLAFQAFSIDVPAKYIGDWEGSWYLGGSSGAARLSIRSDGEGSLRLTNLDKFGDSEIPLENLKLIGNRINFSATGKAGDEFSSFAFLIGDGRLKGEGVYGGDDIKYRLSRK
;
A
#
# COMPACT_ATOMS: atom_id res chain seq x y z
N MET A 1 7.18 41.67 17.80
CA MET A 1 7.62 41.47 16.42
C MET A 1 8.29 40.13 16.23
N LYS A 2 9.32 39.87 17.01
CA LYS A 2 10.04 38.60 16.86
C LYS A 2 9.18 37.39 17.18
N LEU A 3 8.35 37.52 18.20
CA LEU A 3 7.40 36.45 18.54
C LEU A 3 6.45 36.16 17.42
N PHE A 4 6.05 37.19 16.73
CA PHE A 4 5.13 37.05 15.63
C PHE A 4 5.73 36.22 14.50
N LYS A 5 7.00 36.49 14.19
CA LYS A 5 7.69 35.72 13.16
C LYS A 5 7.82 34.25 13.51
N LYS A 6 8.14 33.97 14.75
CA LYS A 6 8.24 32.59 15.23
C LYS A 6 6.91 31.87 15.11
N PHE A 7 5.86 32.57 15.41
CA PHE A 7 4.52 32.01 15.29
C PHE A 7 4.21 31.63 13.85
N LEU A 8 4.55 32.49 12.91
CA LEU A 8 4.34 32.22 11.50
C LEU A 8 5.11 30.99 11.03
N MET A 9 6.35 30.86 11.48
CA MET A 9 7.13 29.68 11.14
C MET A 9 6.50 28.41 11.66
N SER A 10 5.98 28.46 12.85
CA SER A 10 5.30 27.33 13.45
C SER A 10 4.10 26.91 12.62
N VAL A 11 3.33 27.88 12.15
CA VAL A 11 2.17 27.61 11.31
C VAL A 11 2.59 26.99 9.98
N CYS A 12 3.66 27.50 9.40
CA CYS A 12 4.17 26.94 8.16
C CYS A 12 4.60 25.49 8.30
N LEU A 13 5.23 25.15 9.41
CA LEU A 13 5.61 23.77 9.69
C LEU A 13 4.40 22.87 9.78
N PHE A 14 3.37 23.35 10.43
CA PHE A 14 2.15 22.58 10.56
C PHE A 14 1.51 22.31 9.20
N LEU A 15 1.46 23.31 8.34
CA LEU A 15 0.93 23.17 7.00
C LEU A 15 1.76 22.19 6.17
N ALA A 16 3.09 22.24 6.31
CA ALA A 16 3.97 21.33 5.61
C ALA A 16 3.69 19.89 6.05
N PHE A 17 3.40 19.69 7.33
CA PHE A 17 3.05 18.37 7.81
C PHE A 17 1.78 17.85 7.15
N GLN A 18 0.80 18.70 6.97
CA GLN A 18 -0.43 18.31 6.30
C GLN A 18 -0.21 17.94 4.83
N ALA A 19 0.82 18.51 4.21
CA ALA A 19 1.13 18.22 2.83
C ALA A 19 1.62 16.79 2.60
N PHE A 20 1.91 16.05 3.68
CA PHE A 20 2.28 14.65 3.57
C PHE A 20 1.09 13.71 3.45
N SER A 21 -0.11 14.24 3.59
CA SER A 21 -1.29 13.42 3.36
C SER A 21 -1.32 13.00 1.91
N ILE A 22 -1.41 11.69 1.67
CA ILE A 22 -1.46 11.17 0.33
C ILE A 22 -2.88 11.34 -0.21
N ASP A 23 -2.96 11.78 -1.45
CA ASP A 23 -4.23 11.89 -2.17
C ASP A 23 -4.22 10.84 -3.27
N VAL A 24 -4.90 9.74 -3.02
CA VAL A 24 -4.88 8.59 -3.91
C VAL A 24 -5.81 8.82 -5.09
N PRO A 25 -5.31 8.70 -6.33
CA PRO A 25 -6.17 8.82 -7.50
C PRO A 25 -7.30 7.79 -7.49
N ALA A 26 -8.46 8.19 -7.96
CA ALA A 26 -9.65 7.35 -7.98
C ALA A 26 -9.43 6.01 -8.67
N LYS A 27 -8.53 5.95 -9.64
CA LYS A 27 -8.26 4.73 -10.39
C LYS A 27 -7.65 3.62 -9.53
N TYR A 28 -7.08 3.96 -8.37
CA TYR A 28 -6.53 2.98 -7.43
C TYR A 28 -7.47 2.68 -6.26
N ILE A 29 -8.46 3.51 -6.03
CA ILE A 29 -9.36 3.37 -4.87
C ILE A 29 -10.32 2.23 -5.13
N GLY A 30 -10.53 1.39 -4.11
CA GLY A 30 -11.51 0.33 -4.15
C GLY A 30 -10.96 -0.97 -3.64
N ASP A 31 -11.71 -2.03 -3.89
CA ASP A 31 -11.36 -3.39 -3.50
C ASP A 31 -10.85 -4.14 -4.71
N TRP A 32 -9.73 -4.82 -4.53
CA TRP A 32 -9.06 -5.57 -5.57
C TRP A 32 -8.91 -7.01 -5.10
N GLU A 33 -9.18 -7.96 -5.97
CA GLU A 33 -9.08 -9.39 -5.65
C GLU A 33 -8.36 -10.15 -6.74
N GLY A 34 -7.63 -11.17 -6.35
CA GLY A 34 -6.94 -12.03 -7.30
C GLY A 34 -6.05 -13.04 -6.61
N SER A 35 -4.85 -13.21 -7.14
CA SER A 35 -3.93 -14.24 -6.66
C SER A 35 -2.53 -13.70 -6.50
N TRP A 36 -1.79 -14.30 -5.57
CA TRP A 36 -0.37 -14.06 -5.40
C TRP A 36 0.42 -15.32 -5.75
N TYR A 37 1.67 -15.13 -6.13
CA TYR A 37 2.58 -16.21 -6.54
C TYR A 37 3.95 -15.97 -5.94
N LEU A 38 4.48 -16.99 -5.28
CA LEU A 38 5.82 -16.96 -4.70
C LEU A 38 6.44 -18.32 -4.92
N GLY A 39 7.36 -18.42 -5.87
CA GLY A 39 7.95 -19.70 -6.25
C GLY A 39 6.88 -20.66 -6.70
N GLY A 40 6.82 -21.85 -6.09
CA GLY A 40 5.81 -22.85 -6.40
C GLY A 40 4.52 -22.70 -5.62
N SER A 41 4.41 -21.67 -4.79
CA SER A 41 3.23 -21.45 -3.94
C SER A 41 2.35 -20.36 -4.51
N SER A 42 1.06 -20.43 -4.19
CA SER A 42 0.10 -19.42 -4.60
C SER A 42 -1.07 -19.39 -3.63
N GLY A 43 -1.83 -18.33 -3.67
CA GLY A 43 -3.01 -18.18 -2.84
C GLY A 43 -3.82 -16.97 -3.29
N ALA A 44 -4.88 -16.70 -2.56
CA ALA A 44 -5.74 -15.57 -2.84
C ALA A 44 -5.13 -14.29 -2.28
N ALA A 45 -5.37 -13.18 -2.98
CA ALA A 45 -4.91 -11.87 -2.55
C ALA A 45 -6.07 -10.89 -2.61
N ARG A 46 -6.17 -10.03 -1.61
CA ARG A 46 -7.15 -8.96 -1.56
C ARG A 46 -6.46 -7.69 -1.10
N LEU A 47 -6.64 -6.63 -1.86
CA LEU A 47 -6.08 -5.32 -1.55
C LEU A 47 -7.21 -4.32 -1.52
N SER A 48 -7.31 -3.56 -0.44
CA SER A 48 -8.29 -2.47 -0.33
C SER A 48 -7.54 -1.17 -0.19
N ILE A 49 -7.91 -0.18 -0.98
CA ILE A 49 -7.28 1.14 -0.97
C ILE A 49 -8.37 2.20 -0.84
N ARG A 50 -8.18 3.11 0.13
CA ARG A 50 -9.12 4.20 0.38
C ARG A 50 -8.50 5.53 -0.03
N SER A 51 -9.36 6.53 -0.21
CA SER A 51 -8.94 7.84 -0.69
C SER A 51 -7.99 8.55 0.26
N ASP A 52 -8.03 8.24 1.55
CA ASP A 52 -7.15 8.83 2.56
C ASP A 52 -5.77 8.19 2.62
N GLY A 53 -5.50 7.21 1.75
CA GLY A 53 -4.22 6.51 1.74
C GLY A 53 -4.16 5.34 2.70
N GLU A 54 -5.25 5.05 3.41
CA GLU A 54 -5.33 3.87 4.24
C GLU A 54 -5.84 2.70 3.44
N GLY A 55 -5.62 1.52 3.94
CA GLY A 55 -6.10 0.32 3.29
C GLY A 55 -5.60 -0.93 3.99
N SER A 56 -5.84 -2.07 3.37
CA SER A 56 -5.46 -3.36 3.94
C SER A 56 -5.08 -4.35 2.85
N LEU A 57 -4.29 -5.33 3.25
CA LEU A 57 -3.86 -6.43 2.39
C LEU A 57 -4.16 -7.75 3.09
N ARG A 58 -4.69 -8.70 2.33
CA ARG A 58 -4.91 -10.06 2.83
C ARG A 58 -4.32 -11.04 1.83
N LEU A 59 -3.41 -11.88 2.32
CA LEU A 59 -2.78 -12.93 1.51
C LEU A 59 -3.06 -14.27 2.19
N THR A 60 -3.87 -15.10 1.57
CA THR A 60 -4.20 -16.42 2.12
C THR A 60 -3.15 -17.44 1.70
N ASN A 61 -2.94 -18.43 2.53
CA ASN A 61 -1.96 -19.51 2.32
C ASN A 61 -0.50 -19.06 2.34
N LEU A 62 -0.22 -17.85 2.77
CA LEU A 62 1.14 -17.40 2.93
C LEU A 62 1.53 -17.55 4.39
N ASP A 63 2.38 -18.53 4.66
CA ASP A 63 2.87 -18.84 6.01
C ASP A 63 3.32 -17.59 6.73
N LYS A 64 3.10 -17.52 8.02
CA LYS A 64 3.57 -16.42 8.86
C LYS A 64 2.96 -15.05 8.56
N PHE A 65 2.44 -14.83 7.38
CA PHE A 65 1.78 -13.56 7.08
C PHE A 65 0.41 -13.50 7.77
N GLY A 66 -0.26 -14.64 7.85
CA GLY A 66 -1.59 -14.77 8.45
C GLY A 66 -2.68 -14.53 7.43
N ASP A 67 -3.86 -15.08 7.70
CA ASP A 67 -5.00 -14.96 6.78
C ASP A 67 -5.89 -13.77 7.11
N SER A 68 -5.43 -12.86 7.93
CA SER A 68 -6.18 -11.67 8.33
C SER A 68 -5.85 -10.49 7.44
N GLU A 69 -6.72 -9.49 7.45
CA GLU A 69 -6.43 -8.22 6.81
C GLU A 69 -5.36 -7.49 7.61
N ILE A 70 -4.30 -7.10 6.92
CA ILE A 70 -3.16 -6.40 7.50
C ILE A 70 -3.18 -4.96 6.99
N PRO A 71 -3.08 -3.96 7.88
CA PRO A 71 -3.08 -2.57 7.41
C PRO A 71 -1.90 -2.25 6.51
N LEU A 72 -2.14 -1.45 5.49
CA LEU A 72 -1.08 -0.96 4.63
C LEU A 72 -0.26 0.09 5.36
N GLU A 73 1.04 0.09 5.09
CA GLU A 73 1.97 1.06 5.65
C GLU A 73 2.70 1.77 4.52
N ASN A 74 3.04 3.02 4.74
CA ASN A 74 3.88 3.79 3.81
C ASN A 74 3.35 3.82 2.37
N LEU A 75 2.04 3.96 2.23
CA LEU A 75 1.43 4.06 0.91
C LEU A 75 1.90 5.33 0.22
N LYS A 76 2.50 5.19 -0.96
CA LYS A 76 3.05 6.31 -1.72
C LYS A 76 2.78 6.14 -3.20
N LEU A 77 2.55 7.26 -3.86
CA LEU A 77 2.46 7.30 -5.30
C LEU A 77 3.81 7.71 -5.87
N ILE A 78 4.39 6.87 -6.72
CA ILE A 78 5.67 7.15 -7.36
C ILE A 78 5.49 6.97 -8.87
N GLY A 79 5.36 8.10 -9.58
CA GLY A 79 5.02 8.05 -10.99
C GLY A 79 3.64 7.45 -11.20
N ASN A 80 3.55 6.40 -11.99
CA ASN A 80 2.31 5.68 -12.22
C ASN A 80 2.19 4.41 -11.39
N ARG A 81 3.00 4.29 -10.33
CA ARG A 81 2.98 3.13 -9.44
C ARG A 81 2.55 3.53 -8.05
N ILE A 82 1.96 2.58 -7.34
CA ILE A 82 1.62 2.74 -5.95
C ILE A 82 2.50 1.79 -5.14
N ASN A 83 3.22 2.34 -4.19
CA ASN A 83 4.11 1.58 -3.32
C ASN A 83 3.51 1.48 -1.93
N PHE A 84 3.64 0.33 -1.31
CA PHE A 84 3.19 0.14 0.07
C PHE A 84 3.92 -1.03 0.70
N SER A 85 3.81 -1.12 2.01
CA SER A 85 4.29 -2.27 2.76
C SER A 85 3.22 -2.74 3.73
N ALA A 86 3.41 -3.93 4.28
CA ALA A 86 2.53 -4.49 5.29
C ALA A 86 3.35 -5.47 6.12
N THR A 87 3.07 -5.52 7.43
CA THR A 87 3.76 -6.42 8.34
C THR A 87 2.81 -7.51 8.78
N GLY A 88 3.15 -8.75 8.47
CA GLY A 88 2.34 -9.90 8.82
C GLY A 88 2.34 -10.18 10.32
N LYS A 89 1.50 -11.10 10.76
CA LYS A 89 1.32 -11.40 12.17
C LYS A 89 2.58 -11.88 12.86
N ALA A 90 3.45 -12.57 12.14
CA ALA A 90 4.71 -13.06 12.69
C ALA A 90 5.84 -12.04 12.57
N GLY A 91 5.56 -10.83 12.11
CA GLY A 91 6.55 -9.78 11.97
C GLY A 91 7.26 -9.75 10.63
N ASP A 92 6.91 -10.63 9.71
CA ASP A 92 7.50 -10.65 8.39
C ASP A 92 6.96 -9.50 7.54
N GLU A 93 7.87 -8.76 6.92
CA GLU A 93 7.50 -7.60 6.14
C GLU A 93 7.27 -7.94 4.67
N PHE A 94 6.22 -7.39 4.13
CA PHE A 94 5.90 -7.44 2.71
C PHE A 94 6.03 -6.03 2.15
N SER A 95 6.90 -5.86 1.16
CA SER A 95 7.10 -4.57 0.49
C SER A 95 6.75 -4.73 -0.99
N SER A 96 6.01 -3.80 -1.53
CA SER A 96 5.43 -4.00 -2.85
C SER A 96 5.22 -2.70 -3.61
N PHE A 97 5.18 -2.83 -4.92
CA PHE A 97 4.64 -1.80 -5.79
C PHE A 97 3.64 -2.43 -6.76
N ALA A 98 2.68 -1.63 -7.19
CA ALA A 98 1.65 -2.10 -8.11
C ALA A 98 1.31 -1.02 -9.11
N PHE A 99 0.84 -1.43 -10.28
CA PHE A 99 0.44 -0.51 -11.34
C PHE A 99 -0.72 -1.10 -12.13
N LEU A 100 -1.48 -0.20 -12.75
CA LEU A 100 -2.61 -0.61 -13.57
C LEU A 100 -2.14 -1.10 -14.94
N ILE A 101 -2.67 -2.23 -15.39
CA ILE A 101 -2.34 -2.82 -16.68
C ILE A 101 -3.53 -2.79 -17.62
N GLY A 102 -4.57 -2.02 -17.27
CA GLY A 102 -5.79 -1.89 -18.04
C GLY A 102 -6.91 -1.49 -17.12
N ASP A 103 -8.10 -1.38 -17.64
CA ASP A 103 -9.25 -1.05 -16.82
C ASP A 103 -9.53 -2.15 -15.81
N GLY A 104 -9.50 -1.79 -14.54
CA GLY A 104 -9.85 -2.69 -13.46
C GLY A 104 -8.88 -3.84 -13.24
N ARG A 105 -7.64 -3.73 -13.71
CA ARG A 105 -6.61 -4.72 -13.45
C ARG A 105 -5.37 -4.10 -12.84
N LEU A 106 -4.85 -4.76 -11.83
CA LEU A 106 -3.67 -4.31 -11.10
C LEU A 106 -2.64 -5.43 -11.07
N LYS A 107 -1.41 -5.09 -11.41
CA LYS A 107 -0.30 -6.02 -11.34
C LYS A 107 0.69 -5.53 -10.30
N GLY A 108 1.12 -6.41 -9.41
CA GLY A 108 2.05 -6.05 -8.38
C GLY A 108 3.22 -6.98 -8.27
N GLU A 109 4.30 -6.45 -7.74
CA GLU A 109 5.51 -7.20 -7.43
C GLU A 109 6.05 -6.71 -6.11
N GLY A 110 6.68 -7.61 -5.37
CA GLY A 110 7.23 -7.24 -4.09
C GLY A 110 8.20 -8.27 -3.57
N VAL A 111 8.58 -8.07 -2.31
CA VAL A 111 9.50 -8.95 -1.60
C VAL A 111 8.84 -9.34 -0.28
N TYR A 112 8.84 -10.62 0.00
CA TYR A 112 8.35 -11.17 1.25
C TYR A 112 9.38 -12.16 1.79
N GLY A 113 9.92 -11.84 2.97
CA GLY A 113 10.92 -12.70 3.60
C GLY A 113 12.16 -12.93 2.73
N GLY A 114 12.54 -11.96 1.90
CA GLY A 114 13.69 -12.07 1.02
C GLY A 114 13.39 -12.69 -0.34
N ASP A 115 12.17 -13.18 -0.56
CA ASP A 115 11.77 -13.81 -1.82
C ASP A 115 10.86 -12.90 -2.63
N ASP A 116 10.99 -12.99 -3.94
CA ASP A 116 10.13 -12.22 -4.85
C ASP A 116 8.73 -12.79 -4.87
N ILE A 117 7.75 -11.91 -4.70
CA ILE A 117 6.34 -12.27 -4.77
C ILE A 117 5.67 -11.41 -5.84
N LYS A 118 4.77 -12.02 -6.59
CA LYS A 118 3.99 -11.34 -7.63
C LYS A 118 2.53 -11.54 -7.36
N TYR A 119 1.72 -10.57 -7.77
CA TYR A 119 0.29 -10.72 -7.64
C TYR A 119 -0.43 -10.03 -8.79
N ARG A 120 -1.62 -10.53 -9.08
CA ARG A 120 -2.51 -9.96 -10.11
C ARG A 120 -3.89 -9.86 -9.53
N LEU A 121 -4.45 -8.67 -9.61
CA LEU A 121 -5.74 -8.37 -9.01
C LEU A 121 -6.65 -7.75 -10.05
N SER A 122 -7.94 -7.93 -9.82
CA SER A 122 -8.97 -7.28 -10.61
C SER A 122 -9.89 -6.51 -9.69
N ARG A 123 -10.45 -5.43 -10.19
CA ARG A 123 -11.40 -4.64 -9.41
C ARG A 123 -12.64 -5.48 -9.15
N LYS A 124 -13.05 -5.47 -7.92
CA LYS A 124 -14.22 -6.19 -7.48
C LYS A 124 -15.51 -5.50 -7.88
#